data_c111fb3af6cc59178fbf7c2535892434
#
_entry.id   c111fb3af6cc59178fbf7c2535892434
#
_cell.length_a   1.000
_cell.length_b   1.000
_cell.length_c   1.000
_cell.angle_alpha   90.00
_cell.angle_beta   90.00
_cell.angle_gamma   90.00
#
_symmetry.space_group_name_H-M   'P 1'
#
loop_
_entity.id
_entity.type
_entity.pdbx_description
1 polymer ?
#
loop_
_entity_poly.entity_id
_entity_poly.type
_entity_poly.pdbx_seq_one_letter_code
_entity_poly.pdbx_strand_id
1 'polypeptide(L)'
;MNSILVALYCLLVVLCAEVAVEAQDLDSFEPIGPVATLSRSASSLTITCQDKSQVRLTMLAPDLVRVRASFRKPLPEHDHSWAIAKDNWDVPRWNLTEGADAITVTTDELEIVVKRAPLLIEFRDAKTHQLINADERPMMIDAAGKMAGMQFDPKAGQMVAAAKKVGFDEHFYGLGEKAARLDKRRGSFINWNSDTPAYGEGKDPIYQTIPFYIGLQHGAAYGLFFDNSYRSYFDFAKSTQQFAMFAAEGGEMNYYFFQGPSIKKILGRYAELTGHMPMPPMWALGHQQSRWSYYPDTMAEEVVRQYRQRDLPLDVLHLDIDYMQGYRVFTWNTQRFPDPAGFVGKMKAQGVKVITIIDPGVKYQTPMTGTSGQPASTHPELEPQDKSYYVLNQGLEKNYFQKRQGGQLFIPKVWPGDSVFVDFTLTDARKWWGDLHRAYLDQGVAGIWNDMNEPSDFVDQTGKNQMDVVSYDEGENSTHAKNRNVFALLMARATREGLERLQPDKRPYVITRAAYAGIQRYSTMWNGDTTSTWENLSLSIPMFETLGLSGQPFVGGDVGGFIGRANGELLARSYQVFF
;
A
#
# COMPACT_ATOMS: atom_id res chain seq x y z
N MET A 1 -36.00 3.21 -3.18
CA MET A 1 -35.58 4.22 -2.17
C MET A 1 -34.10 4.15 -1.82
N ASN A 2 -33.40 3.05 -2.11
CA ASN A 2 -31.97 2.90 -1.76
C ASN A 2 -30.98 3.60 -2.69
N SER A 3 -31.41 4.03 -3.89
CA SER A 3 -30.51 4.73 -4.83
C SER A 3 -30.27 6.20 -4.50
N ILE A 4 -31.08 6.80 -3.63
CA ILE A 4 -30.99 8.21 -3.25
C ILE A 4 -30.02 8.42 -2.07
N LEU A 5 -29.89 7.44 -1.18
CA LEU A 5 -28.93 7.53 -0.06
C LEU A 5 -27.46 7.39 -0.51
N VAL A 6 -27.20 6.59 -1.53
CA VAL A 6 -25.84 6.47 -2.12
C VAL A 6 -25.46 7.78 -2.83
N ALA A 7 -26.41 8.44 -3.50
CA ALA A 7 -26.17 9.73 -4.17
C ALA A 7 -25.96 10.87 -3.17
N LEU A 8 -26.56 10.84 -1.99
CA LEU A 8 -26.35 11.88 -0.96
C LEU A 8 -25.01 11.69 -0.21
N TYR A 9 -24.50 10.48 -0.11
CA TYR A 9 -23.18 10.22 0.49
C TYR A 9 -22.02 10.71 -0.40
N CYS A 10 -22.19 10.71 -1.71
CA CYS A 10 -21.22 11.23 -2.66
C CYS A 10 -21.18 12.78 -2.75
N LEU A 11 -22.15 13.50 -2.19
CA LEU A 11 -22.26 14.95 -2.36
C LEU A 11 -21.66 15.79 -1.23
N LEU A 12 -21.11 15.17 -0.18
CA LEU A 12 -20.40 15.84 0.92
C LEU A 12 -18.88 15.65 0.89
N VAL A 13 -18.30 15.47 -0.30
CA VAL A 13 -16.85 15.64 -0.47
C VAL A 13 -16.57 17.12 -0.42
N VAL A 14 -16.31 17.63 0.78
CA VAL A 14 -15.64 18.92 0.95
C VAL A 14 -14.33 18.83 0.17
N LEU A 15 -14.22 19.64 -0.87
CA LEU A 15 -12.98 19.90 -1.61
C LEU A 15 -11.94 20.53 -0.64
N CYS A 16 -11.38 19.75 0.25
CA CYS A 16 -10.07 20.06 0.78
C CYS A 16 -9.09 19.74 -0.34
N ALA A 17 -8.68 20.75 -1.11
CA ALA A 17 -7.52 20.61 -1.98
C ALA A 17 -6.37 20.13 -1.08
N GLU A 18 -5.92 18.90 -1.26
CA GLU A 18 -4.74 18.42 -0.56
C GLU A 18 -3.54 19.17 -1.14
N VAL A 19 -2.87 19.94 -0.30
CA VAL A 19 -1.71 20.72 -0.73
C VAL A 19 -0.56 19.76 -0.97
N ALA A 20 -0.13 19.65 -2.23
CA ALA A 20 1.09 18.93 -2.60
C ALA A 20 2.31 19.80 -2.25
N VAL A 21 3.42 19.16 -1.88
CA VAL A 21 4.72 19.85 -1.78
C VAL A 21 5.18 20.22 -3.19
N GLU A 22 5.51 21.48 -3.40
CA GLU A 22 5.98 22.00 -4.69
C GLU A 22 7.47 22.36 -4.62
N ALA A 23 8.10 22.51 -5.78
CA ALA A 23 9.53 22.83 -5.87
C ALA A 23 9.93 24.11 -5.15
N GLN A 24 9.05 25.10 -5.10
CA GLN A 24 9.27 26.37 -4.39
C GLN A 24 9.30 26.21 -2.86
N ASP A 25 8.64 25.20 -2.31
CA ASP A 25 8.64 24.94 -0.87
C ASP A 25 10.03 24.50 -0.40
N LEU A 26 10.80 23.83 -1.27
CA LEU A 26 12.16 23.39 -0.99
C LEU A 26 13.15 24.56 -0.74
N ASP A 27 12.83 25.77 -1.17
CA ASP A 27 13.67 26.95 -0.90
C ASP A 27 13.67 27.32 0.59
N SER A 28 12.71 26.84 1.35
CA SER A 28 12.62 27.01 2.80
C SER A 28 13.31 25.90 3.59
N PHE A 29 13.69 24.79 2.96
CA PHE A 29 14.31 23.64 3.60
C PHE A 29 15.81 23.88 3.79
N GLU A 30 16.36 23.33 4.85
CA GLU A 30 17.78 23.41 5.14
C GLU A 30 18.52 22.21 4.56
N PRO A 31 19.54 22.43 3.73
CA PRO A 31 20.31 21.35 3.12
C PRO A 31 21.19 20.65 4.16
N ILE A 32 21.52 19.39 3.86
CA ILE A 32 22.58 18.65 4.58
C ILE A 32 23.92 19.35 4.41
N GLY A 33 24.71 19.37 5.49
CA GLY A 33 26.00 20.04 5.50
C GLY A 33 27.07 19.41 4.58
N PRO A 34 28.17 20.12 4.32
CA PRO A 34 29.31 19.58 3.58
C PRO A 34 29.96 18.38 4.29
N VAL A 35 30.63 17.52 3.53
CA VAL A 35 31.36 16.35 4.03
C VAL A 35 32.48 16.77 5.02
N ALA A 36 32.49 16.16 6.21
CA ALA A 36 33.57 16.35 7.20
C ALA A 36 34.46 15.11 7.30
N THR A 37 33.91 13.93 7.58
CA THR A 37 34.69 12.71 7.78
C THR A 37 34.01 11.49 7.10
N LEU A 38 34.82 10.46 6.86
CA LEU A 38 34.38 9.19 6.26
C LEU A 38 34.69 8.04 7.19
N SER A 39 33.82 7.06 7.22
CA SER A 39 34.04 5.78 7.90
C SER A 39 33.58 4.64 6.99
N ARG A 40 34.49 3.70 6.72
CA ARG A 40 34.24 2.54 5.83
C ARG A 40 34.01 1.28 6.64
N SER A 41 33.03 0.51 6.25
CA SER A 41 32.83 -0.89 6.68
C SER A 41 32.98 -1.87 5.50
N ALA A 42 32.72 -3.14 5.70
CA ALA A 42 32.75 -4.13 4.62
C ALA A 42 31.73 -3.80 3.50
N SER A 43 30.50 -3.40 3.87
CA SER A 43 29.39 -3.18 2.93
C SER A 43 29.01 -1.72 2.76
N SER A 44 29.55 -0.79 3.55
CA SER A 44 29.05 0.59 3.53
C SER A 44 30.15 1.65 3.72
N LEU A 45 29.85 2.84 3.19
CA LEU A 45 30.52 4.09 3.46
C LEU A 45 29.59 5.00 4.25
N THR A 46 29.98 5.40 5.45
CA THR A 46 29.27 6.42 6.25
C THR A 46 30.01 7.74 6.15
N ILE A 47 29.31 8.76 5.72
CA ILE A 47 29.76 10.14 5.57
C ILE A 47 29.15 10.91 6.73
N THR A 48 30.02 11.55 7.55
CA THR A 48 29.56 12.49 8.57
C THR A 48 29.78 13.91 8.06
N CYS A 49 28.73 14.72 8.12
CA CYS A 49 28.72 16.10 7.64
C CYS A 49 29.15 17.10 8.76
N GLN A 50 29.49 18.33 8.38
CA GLN A 50 29.90 19.39 9.32
C GLN A 50 28.77 19.76 10.29
N ASP A 51 27.51 19.65 9.87
CA ASP A 51 26.30 19.89 10.68
C ASP A 51 25.90 18.68 11.55
N LYS A 52 26.76 17.64 11.64
CA LYS A 52 26.51 16.34 12.32
C LYS A 52 25.49 15.42 11.66
N SER A 53 24.99 15.77 10.49
CA SER A 53 24.21 14.87 9.66
C SER A 53 25.05 13.66 9.23
N GLN A 54 24.39 12.53 8.98
CA GLN A 54 25.06 11.34 8.46
C GLN A 54 24.39 10.85 7.18
N VAL A 55 25.19 10.50 6.18
CA VAL A 55 24.77 9.78 4.98
C VAL A 55 25.48 8.44 4.93
N ARG A 56 24.74 7.36 4.74
CA ARG A 56 25.30 6.02 4.57
C ARG A 56 24.95 5.47 3.20
N LEU A 57 25.96 5.10 2.45
CA LEU A 57 25.83 4.34 1.21
C LEU A 57 26.12 2.88 1.53
N THR A 58 25.13 1.99 1.34
CA THR A 58 25.29 0.54 1.54
C THR A 58 25.21 -0.15 0.19
N MET A 59 26.29 -0.79 -0.23
CA MET A 59 26.37 -1.57 -1.45
C MET A 59 25.77 -2.95 -1.20
N LEU A 60 24.58 -3.19 -1.75
CA LEU A 60 23.83 -4.44 -1.58
C LEU A 60 24.11 -5.44 -2.71
N ALA A 61 24.22 -4.93 -3.93
CA ALA A 61 24.62 -5.69 -5.11
C ALA A 61 25.45 -4.80 -6.04
N PRO A 62 26.10 -5.30 -7.09
CA PRO A 62 26.88 -4.48 -8.02
C PRO A 62 26.04 -3.35 -8.66
N ASP A 63 24.73 -3.54 -8.78
CA ASP A 63 23.76 -2.65 -9.42
C ASP A 63 22.72 -2.08 -8.43
N LEU A 64 22.91 -2.28 -7.11
CA LEU A 64 21.97 -1.84 -6.08
C LEU A 64 22.71 -1.21 -4.91
N VAL A 65 22.38 0.05 -4.62
CA VAL A 65 22.85 0.76 -3.44
C VAL A 65 21.68 1.33 -2.63
N ARG A 66 21.79 1.25 -1.32
CA ARG A 66 20.90 1.94 -0.38
C ARG A 66 21.54 3.22 0.10
N VAL A 67 20.82 4.32 0.06
CA VAL A 67 21.21 5.64 0.58
C VAL A 67 20.31 5.97 1.77
N ARG A 68 20.91 6.14 2.95
CA ARG A 68 20.22 6.64 4.15
C ARG A 68 20.82 7.95 4.58
N ALA A 69 20.00 8.92 4.95
CA ALA A 69 20.47 10.16 5.55
C ALA A 69 19.63 10.53 6.77
N SER A 70 20.33 10.93 7.84
CA SER A 70 19.76 11.57 9.02
C SER A 70 20.30 12.98 9.13
N PHE A 71 19.46 13.90 9.59
CA PHE A 71 19.79 15.32 9.63
C PHE A 71 20.17 15.74 11.06
N ARG A 72 21.37 16.32 11.24
CA ARG A 72 21.90 16.87 12.50
C ARG A 72 21.99 15.86 13.66
N LYS A 73 21.94 14.59 13.35
CA LYS A 73 22.05 13.49 14.31
C LYS A 73 22.60 12.23 13.63
N PRO A 74 23.13 11.26 14.38
CA PRO A 74 23.51 9.96 13.84
C PRO A 74 22.30 9.22 13.24
N LEU A 75 22.59 8.30 12.31
CA LEU A 75 21.59 7.35 11.80
C LEU A 75 21.07 6.49 12.97
N PRO A 76 19.75 6.21 13.03
CA PRO A 76 19.19 5.31 14.03
C PRO A 76 19.83 3.92 13.96
N GLU A 77 20.05 3.32 15.13
CA GLU A 77 20.54 1.93 15.23
C GLU A 77 19.46 0.94 14.79
N HIS A 78 18.20 1.18 15.17
CA HIS A 78 17.08 0.38 14.73
C HIS A 78 16.79 0.68 13.25
N ASP A 79 16.87 -0.37 12.44
CA ASP A 79 16.72 -0.31 10.98
C ASP A 79 15.72 -1.37 10.54
N HIS A 80 14.44 -1.00 10.53
CA HIS A 80 13.35 -1.88 10.17
C HIS A 80 12.51 -1.29 9.04
N SER A 81 12.13 -2.14 8.09
CA SER A 81 11.17 -1.80 7.04
C SER A 81 10.22 -2.97 6.77
N TRP A 82 8.94 -2.69 6.78
CA TRP A 82 7.92 -3.69 6.44
C TRP A 82 7.93 -4.10 4.96
N ALA A 83 8.48 -3.24 4.10
CA ALA A 83 8.57 -3.50 2.65
C ALA A 83 9.65 -4.51 2.29
N ILE A 84 10.74 -4.55 3.06
CA ILE A 84 11.95 -5.32 2.74
C ILE A 84 11.75 -6.79 3.10
N ALA A 85 12.10 -7.67 2.18
CA ALA A 85 12.06 -9.12 2.36
C ALA A 85 13.45 -9.75 2.46
N LYS A 86 14.46 -9.11 1.85
CA LYS A 86 15.84 -9.57 1.86
C LYS A 86 16.74 -8.52 2.51
N ASP A 87 17.23 -8.82 3.66
CA ASP A 87 18.17 -8.01 4.46
C ASP A 87 19.62 -8.55 4.44
N ASN A 88 19.79 -9.83 4.12
CA ASN A 88 21.11 -10.47 3.98
C ASN A 88 21.55 -10.48 2.51
N TRP A 89 22.59 -9.73 2.20
CA TRP A 89 23.16 -9.60 0.86
C TRP A 89 24.62 -10.04 0.84
N ASP A 90 25.02 -10.70 -0.24
CA ASP A 90 26.43 -10.94 -0.53
C ASP A 90 27.07 -9.61 -0.89
N VAL A 91 27.99 -9.13 -0.06
CA VAL A 91 28.63 -7.82 -0.24
C VAL A 91 29.40 -7.83 -1.58
N PRO A 92 29.06 -6.95 -2.53
CA PRO A 92 29.77 -6.88 -3.79
C PRO A 92 31.19 -6.34 -3.59
N ARG A 93 32.09 -6.60 -4.53
CA ARG A 93 33.38 -5.89 -4.57
C ARG A 93 33.11 -4.40 -4.79
N TRP A 94 33.78 -3.56 -4.02
CA TRP A 94 33.71 -2.12 -4.23
C TRP A 94 34.99 -1.43 -3.80
N ASN A 95 35.33 -0.35 -4.51
CA ASN A 95 36.47 0.47 -4.28
C ASN A 95 36.07 1.87 -3.83
N LEU A 96 36.92 2.50 -3.05
CA LEU A 96 36.77 3.88 -2.60
C LEU A 96 37.98 4.68 -3.09
N THR A 97 37.70 5.78 -3.78
CA THR A 97 38.71 6.77 -4.18
C THR A 97 38.34 8.12 -3.57
N GLU A 98 39.29 8.71 -2.83
CA GLU A 98 39.08 10.01 -2.20
C GLU A 98 39.85 11.09 -2.98
N GLY A 99 39.10 12.07 -3.53
CA GLY A 99 39.63 13.28 -4.11
C GLY A 99 39.36 14.50 -3.22
N ALA A 100 39.97 15.65 -3.58
CA ALA A 100 39.76 16.91 -2.87
C ALA A 100 38.28 17.37 -2.94
N ASP A 101 37.66 17.28 -4.11
CA ASP A 101 36.31 17.81 -4.39
C ASP A 101 35.23 16.74 -4.33
N ALA A 102 35.60 15.48 -4.52
CA ALA A 102 34.65 14.37 -4.58
C ALA A 102 35.21 13.07 -4.02
N ILE A 103 34.30 12.19 -3.64
CA ILE A 103 34.51 10.82 -3.19
C ILE A 103 33.84 9.92 -4.23
N THR A 104 34.55 8.89 -4.71
CA THR A 104 33.99 7.93 -5.68
C THR A 104 33.95 6.54 -5.07
N VAL A 105 32.78 5.93 -5.09
CA VAL A 105 32.54 4.52 -4.75
C VAL A 105 32.22 3.78 -6.04
N THR A 106 32.95 2.72 -6.36
CA THR A 106 32.77 1.96 -7.61
C THR A 106 32.58 0.49 -7.30
N THR A 107 31.50 -0.08 -7.81
CA THR A 107 31.25 -1.53 -7.90
C THR A 107 31.57 -2.01 -9.33
N ASP A 108 31.29 -3.27 -9.64
CA ASP A 108 31.48 -3.79 -11.02
C ASP A 108 30.50 -3.17 -12.05
N GLU A 109 29.41 -2.57 -11.60
CA GLU A 109 28.38 -2.00 -12.47
C GLU A 109 28.09 -0.52 -12.19
N LEU A 110 28.13 -0.08 -10.95
CA LEU A 110 27.71 1.26 -10.53
C LEU A 110 28.90 2.10 -10.03
N GLU A 111 29.02 3.32 -10.52
CA GLU A 111 29.91 4.36 -9.99
C GLU A 111 29.09 5.43 -9.29
N ILE A 112 29.37 5.70 -8.01
CA ILE A 112 28.69 6.67 -7.17
C ILE A 112 29.69 7.78 -6.85
N VAL A 113 29.41 8.99 -7.33
CA VAL A 113 30.25 10.16 -7.09
C VAL A 113 29.56 11.07 -6.07
N VAL A 114 30.18 11.28 -4.92
CA VAL A 114 29.70 12.17 -3.87
C VAL A 114 30.57 13.44 -3.88
N LYS A 115 29.99 14.55 -4.30
CA LYS A 115 30.62 15.87 -4.17
C LYS A 115 30.69 16.26 -2.69
N ARG A 116 31.78 16.94 -2.27
CA ARG A 116 31.99 17.24 -0.86
C ARG A 116 31.27 18.50 -0.38
N ALA A 117 31.17 19.52 -1.23
CA ALA A 117 30.58 20.81 -0.89
C ALA A 117 30.00 21.52 -2.13
N PRO A 118 28.67 21.61 -2.27
CA PRO A 118 27.67 20.95 -1.44
C PRO A 118 27.69 19.42 -1.59
N LEU A 119 27.17 18.67 -0.58
CA LEU A 119 27.04 17.22 -0.69
C LEU A 119 25.97 16.89 -1.72
N LEU A 120 26.39 16.34 -2.87
CA LEU A 120 25.52 15.88 -3.97
C LEU A 120 25.94 14.49 -4.39
N ILE A 121 24.99 13.63 -4.70
CA ILE A 121 25.24 12.26 -5.12
C ILE A 121 24.89 12.12 -6.60
N GLU A 122 25.84 11.58 -7.38
CA GLU A 122 25.64 11.20 -8.78
C GLU A 122 25.80 9.69 -8.92
N PHE A 123 24.94 9.08 -9.70
CA PHE A 123 24.99 7.67 -10.09
C PHE A 123 25.37 7.57 -11.56
N ARG A 124 26.40 6.80 -11.85
CA ARG A 124 26.96 6.62 -13.19
C ARG A 124 27.14 5.14 -13.48
N ASP A 125 27.14 4.77 -14.74
CA ASP A 125 27.56 3.45 -15.18
C ASP A 125 29.06 3.30 -14.95
N ALA A 126 29.50 2.24 -14.27
CA ALA A 126 30.91 2.06 -13.88
C ALA A 126 31.84 1.83 -15.07
N LYS A 127 31.34 1.37 -16.23
CA LYS A 127 32.14 1.05 -17.42
C LYS A 127 32.24 2.23 -18.37
N THR A 128 31.15 2.93 -18.58
CA THR A 128 31.05 4.03 -19.56
C THR A 128 31.18 5.41 -18.93
N HIS A 129 31.08 5.51 -17.59
CA HIS A 129 31.03 6.75 -16.80
C HIS A 129 29.84 7.65 -17.17
N GLN A 130 28.88 7.14 -17.95
CA GLN A 130 27.69 7.87 -18.33
C GLN A 130 26.83 8.16 -17.10
N LEU A 131 26.40 9.42 -16.96
CA LEU A 131 25.50 9.83 -15.89
C LEU A 131 24.13 9.15 -16.08
N ILE A 132 23.64 8.50 -15.01
CA ILE A 132 22.33 7.86 -14.96
C ILE A 132 21.34 8.75 -14.21
N ASN A 133 21.73 9.23 -13.02
CA ASN A 133 20.90 10.09 -12.17
C ASN A 133 21.80 10.94 -11.28
N ALA A 134 21.37 12.13 -10.89
CA ALA A 134 22.15 13.02 -10.03
C ALA A 134 21.25 13.89 -9.15
N ASP A 135 21.75 14.26 -7.99
CA ASP A 135 21.13 15.31 -7.19
C ASP A 135 21.20 16.66 -7.89
N GLU A 136 20.09 17.39 -7.94
CA GLU A 136 20.07 18.81 -8.34
C GLU A 136 20.36 19.70 -7.13
N ARG A 137 19.81 19.32 -5.97
CA ARG A 137 20.02 19.99 -4.68
C ARG A 137 20.49 18.95 -3.66
N PRO A 138 21.25 19.34 -2.61
CA PRO A 138 21.52 18.45 -1.49
C PRO A 138 20.21 17.90 -0.89
N MET A 139 20.25 16.71 -0.30
CA MET A 139 19.15 16.25 0.55
C MET A 139 18.89 17.29 1.65
N MET A 140 17.64 17.50 2.01
CA MET A 140 17.24 18.62 2.86
C MET A 140 16.13 18.27 3.83
N ILE A 141 15.97 19.13 4.84
CA ILE A 141 14.98 18.97 5.92
C ILE A 141 14.24 20.29 6.16
N ASP A 142 12.95 20.24 6.43
CA ASP A 142 12.18 21.39 6.91
C ASP A 142 12.47 21.66 8.40
N ALA A 143 13.67 22.19 8.69
CA ALA A 143 14.12 22.41 10.05
C ALA A 143 13.29 23.46 10.80
N ALA A 144 12.68 24.39 10.07
CA ALA A 144 11.84 25.45 10.63
C ALA A 144 10.38 25.02 10.84
N GLY A 145 9.99 23.82 10.36
CA GLY A 145 8.63 23.34 10.42
C GLY A 145 7.65 24.22 9.63
N LYS A 146 8.11 24.84 8.54
CA LYS A 146 7.27 25.75 7.73
C LYS A 146 6.14 25.00 7.02
N MET A 147 6.34 23.70 6.78
CA MET A 147 5.32 22.79 6.28
C MET A 147 4.51 22.14 7.41
N ALA A 148 4.63 22.63 8.64
CA ALA A 148 3.98 22.06 9.84
C ALA A 148 2.44 22.00 9.74
N GLY A 149 1.82 22.80 8.90
CA GLY A 149 0.39 22.68 8.60
C GLY A 149 0.01 21.37 7.91
N MET A 150 0.99 20.64 7.36
CA MET A 150 0.85 19.31 6.76
C MET A 150 1.28 18.19 7.71
N GLN A 151 2.00 18.50 8.79
CA GLN A 151 2.43 17.54 9.81
C GLN A 151 1.37 17.41 10.89
N PHE A 152 0.82 16.22 10.98
CA PHE A 152 -0.21 15.92 11.99
C PHE A 152 0.36 15.18 13.21
N ASP A 153 1.60 14.70 13.12
CA ASP A 153 2.23 13.94 14.20
C ASP A 153 3.52 14.62 14.69
N PRO A 154 3.54 15.12 15.93
CA PRO A 154 4.77 15.69 16.52
C PRO A 154 5.93 14.68 16.63
N LYS A 155 5.65 13.37 16.61
CA LYS A 155 6.67 12.31 16.64
C LYS A 155 7.21 11.96 15.26
N ALA A 156 6.52 12.34 14.18
CA ALA A 156 6.98 12.11 12.81
C ALA A 156 8.34 12.77 12.53
N GLY A 157 8.66 13.79 13.28
CA GLY A 157 9.83 14.62 13.04
C GLY A 157 9.56 15.72 12.02
N GLN A 158 10.57 16.07 11.26
CA GLN A 158 10.50 17.11 10.24
C GLN A 158 10.42 16.48 8.86
N MET A 159 9.80 17.18 7.91
CA MET A 159 9.79 16.71 6.51
C MET A 159 11.21 16.60 5.98
N VAL A 160 11.43 15.55 5.20
CA VAL A 160 12.68 15.30 4.48
C VAL A 160 12.41 15.32 2.98
N ALA A 161 13.36 15.83 2.19
CA ALA A 161 13.22 15.94 0.73
C ALA A 161 14.53 15.68 -0.01
N ALA A 162 14.41 15.20 -1.24
CA ALA A 162 15.49 15.10 -2.21
C ALA A 162 15.02 15.58 -3.58
N ALA A 163 15.91 16.25 -4.31
CA ALA A 163 15.68 16.74 -5.67
C ALA A 163 16.70 16.14 -6.63
N LYS A 164 16.22 15.51 -7.70
CA LYS A 164 17.02 14.84 -8.73
C LYS A 164 16.94 15.60 -10.06
N LYS A 165 18.07 15.79 -10.72
CA LYS A 165 18.10 16.36 -12.07
C LYS A 165 17.18 15.58 -13.02
N VAL A 166 16.51 16.29 -13.90
CA VAL A 166 15.65 15.69 -14.93
C VAL A 166 16.25 15.95 -16.32
N GLY A 167 16.45 14.87 -17.05
CA GLY A 167 16.87 14.95 -18.44
C GLY A 167 15.78 15.45 -19.38
N PHE A 168 16.17 15.97 -20.55
CA PHE A 168 15.22 16.53 -21.51
C PHE A 168 14.17 15.50 -22.00
N ASP A 169 14.58 14.26 -22.21
CA ASP A 169 13.78 13.14 -22.69
C ASP A 169 13.54 12.07 -21.60
N GLU A 170 13.64 12.43 -20.34
CA GLU A 170 13.43 11.51 -19.24
C GLU A 170 11.94 11.32 -18.94
N HIS A 171 11.51 10.07 -18.82
CA HIS A 171 10.15 9.64 -18.53
C HIS A 171 10.10 8.88 -17.20
N PHE A 172 8.96 8.92 -16.52
CA PHE A 172 8.80 8.31 -15.21
C PHE A 172 7.60 7.38 -15.16
N TYR A 173 7.78 6.19 -14.56
CA TYR A 173 6.76 5.15 -14.45
C TYR A 173 6.74 4.59 -13.02
N GLY A 174 5.59 4.12 -12.54
CA GLY A 174 5.49 3.52 -11.22
C GLY A 174 4.60 4.29 -10.24
N LEU A 175 4.94 4.28 -8.96
CA LEU A 175 4.20 4.79 -7.79
C LEU A 175 2.95 3.97 -7.41
N GLY A 176 2.86 2.71 -7.84
CA GLY A 176 1.72 1.86 -7.51
C GLY A 176 0.45 2.31 -8.23
N GLU A 177 -0.65 2.38 -7.50
CA GLU A 177 -1.93 2.75 -8.06
C GLU A 177 -2.08 4.28 -8.15
N LYS A 178 -2.16 4.77 -9.37
CA LYS A 178 -2.37 6.20 -9.66
C LYS A 178 -3.39 6.37 -10.79
N ALA A 179 -4.46 7.11 -10.53
CA ALA A 179 -5.48 7.45 -11.51
C ALA A 179 -4.95 8.48 -12.52
N ALA A 180 -3.94 8.10 -13.28
CA ALA A 180 -3.18 8.97 -14.16
C ALA A 180 -2.62 8.19 -15.35
N ARG A 181 -2.07 8.93 -16.34
CA ARG A 181 -1.37 8.36 -17.49
C ARG A 181 -0.21 7.46 -17.07
N LEU A 182 0.21 6.56 -17.94
CA LEU A 182 1.34 5.66 -17.70
C LEU A 182 2.63 6.45 -17.43
N ASP A 183 2.98 7.38 -18.30
CA ASP A 183 4.09 8.32 -18.08
C ASP A 183 3.69 9.40 -17.07
N LYS A 184 4.44 9.44 -15.95
CA LYS A 184 4.20 10.36 -14.84
C LYS A 184 4.90 11.72 -14.99
N ARG A 185 5.69 11.92 -16.06
CA ARG A 185 6.35 13.21 -16.32
C ARG A 185 5.34 14.36 -16.31
N ARG A 186 5.68 15.47 -15.67
CA ARG A 186 4.83 16.63 -15.40
C ARG A 186 3.61 16.33 -14.51
N GLY A 187 3.66 15.24 -13.77
CA GLY A 187 2.70 14.91 -12.71
C GLY A 187 3.27 15.14 -11.31
N SER A 188 2.39 15.43 -10.35
CA SER A 188 2.71 15.35 -8.92
C SER A 188 1.74 14.41 -8.25
N PHE A 189 2.24 13.64 -7.26
CA PHE A 189 1.51 12.51 -6.68
C PHE A 189 1.73 12.45 -5.16
N ILE A 190 0.68 12.04 -4.46
CA ILE A 190 0.67 11.82 -3.02
C ILE A 190 0.58 10.33 -2.76
N ASN A 191 1.48 9.79 -1.96
CA ASN A 191 1.44 8.43 -1.48
C ASN A 191 0.84 8.38 -0.07
N TRP A 192 -0.46 8.05 -0.03
CA TRP A 192 -1.25 7.94 1.19
C TRP A 192 -2.47 7.09 0.92
N ASN A 193 -2.56 5.91 1.52
CA ASN A 193 -3.68 5.02 1.29
C ASN A 193 -5.00 5.69 1.70
N SER A 194 -5.91 5.83 0.74
CA SER A 194 -7.16 6.58 0.92
C SER A 194 -8.33 5.85 0.28
N ASP A 195 -9.42 5.73 1.04
CA ASP A 195 -10.69 5.21 0.53
C ASP A 195 -11.31 6.27 -0.40
N THR A 196 -11.31 5.98 -1.70
CA THR A 196 -11.71 6.95 -2.72
C THR A 196 -12.55 6.28 -3.80
N PRO A 197 -13.81 5.91 -3.50
CA PRO A 197 -14.69 5.29 -4.47
C PRO A 197 -15.05 6.27 -5.61
N ALA A 198 -15.39 5.73 -6.77
CA ALA A 198 -15.79 6.50 -7.96
C ALA A 198 -14.74 7.51 -8.45
N TYR A 199 -13.46 7.22 -8.25
CA TYR A 199 -12.38 8.08 -8.70
C TYR A 199 -12.34 8.20 -10.24
N GLY A 200 -11.89 9.36 -10.73
CA GLY A 200 -11.60 9.62 -12.14
C GLY A 200 -10.14 9.97 -12.35
N GLU A 201 -9.76 10.24 -13.62
CA GLU A 201 -8.40 10.66 -13.98
C GLU A 201 -7.98 11.91 -13.18
N GLY A 202 -6.78 11.88 -12.64
CA GLY A 202 -6.20 12.96 -11.83
C GLY A 202 -6.58 12.93 -10.35
N LYS A 203 -7.45 12.01 -9.91
CA LYS A 203 -7.72 11.84 -8.48
C LYS A 203 -6.52 11.19 -7.78
N ASP A 204 -6.04 11.84 -6.74
CA ASP A 204 -4.92 11.40 -5.93
C ASP A 204 -5.02 12.04 -4.52
N PRO A 205 -4.72 11.34 -3.43
CA PRO A 205 -4.36 9.92 -3.36
C PRO A 205 -5.55 8.97 -3.51
N ILE A 206 -5.25 7.69 -3.78
CA ILE A 206 -6.21 6.58 -3.83
C ILE A 206 -5.70 5.37 -3.02
N TYR A 207 -6.23 4.19 -3.22
CA TYR A 207 -6.11 3.04 -2.29
C TYR A 207 -4.69 2.53 -2.01
N GLN A 208 -3.74 2.63 -2.96
CA GLN A 208 -2.47 1.90 -2.85
C GLN A 208 -1.26 2.80 -2.98
N THR A 209 -0.29 2.58 -2.08
CA THR A 209 0.96 3.33 -2.01
C THR A 209 2.17 2.42 -2.25
N ILE A 210 2.87 2.60 -3.36
CA ILE A 210 4.14 1.92 -3.65
C ILE A 210 5.16 2.99 -4.07
N PRO A 211 5.99 3.53 -3.16
CA PRO A 211 6.88 4.65 -3.43
C PRO A 211 8.14 4.22 -4.22
N PHE A 212 7.90 3.50 -5.32
CA PHE A 212 8.89 3.02 -6.27
C PHE A 212 8.60 3.56 -7.65
N TYR A 213 9.60 4.13 -8.29
CA TYR A 213 9.49 4.58 -9.67
C TYR A 213 10.69 4.15 -10.53
N ILE A 214 10.47 4.11 -11.81
CA ILE A 214 11.47 3.86 -12.85
C ILE A 214 11.63 5.13 -13.67
N GLY A 215 12.86 5.65 -13.75
CA GLY A 215 13.24 6.67 -14.71
C GLY A 215 13.76 6.00 -15.99
N LEU A 216 13.36 6.51 -17.14
CA LEU A 216 13.80 6.05 -18.46
C LEU A 216 14.33 7.22 -19.26
N GLN A 217 15.61 7.20 -19.64
CA GLN A 217 16.27 8.24 -20.41
C GLN A 217 17.23 7.62 -21.43
N HIS A 218 17.25 8.13 -22.66
CA HIS A 218 18.13 7.64 -23.72
C HIS A 218 18.10 6.12 -23.94
N GLY A 219 16.94 5.49 -23.72
CA GLY A 219 16.76 4.04 -23.86
C GLY A 219 17.34 3.21 -22.69
N ALA A 220 17.88 3.84 -21.66
CA ALA A 220 18.35 3.19 -20.45
C ALA A 220 17.48 3.56 -19.25
N ALA A 221 17.16 2.59 -18.41
CA ALA A 221 16.33 2.77 -17.23
C ALA A 221 17.14 2.68 -15.94
N TYR A 222 16.63 3.33 -14.89
CA TYR A 222 17.03 3.15 -13.50
C TYR A 222 15.78 3.05 -12.63
N GLY A 223 15.91 2.50 -11.41
CA GLY A 223 14.84 2.47 -10.42
C GLY A 223 15.21 3.28 -9.18
N LEU A 224 14.20 3.85 -8.53
CA LEU A 224 14.35 4.44 -7.20
C LEU A 224 13.17 4.01 -6.33
N PHE A 225 13.48 3.38 -5.19
CA PHE A 225 12.51 3.03 -4.16
C PHE A 225 12.75 3.90 -2.93
N PHE A 226 11.80 4.77 -2.60
CA PHE A 226 11.81 5.60 -1.41
C PHE A 226 11.18 4.82 -0.25
N ASP A 227 11.99 4.13 0.52
CA ASP A 227 11.55 3.29 1.64
C ASP A 227 11.24 4.13 2.88
N ASN A 228 10.12 4.83 2.79
CA ASN A 228 9.57 5.67 3.85
C ASN A 228 8.05 5.53 3.85
N SER A 229 7.49 5.03 4.94
CA SER A 229 6.06 4.71 5.06
C SER A 229 5.17 5.89 5.47
N TYR A 230 5.76 7.03 5.82
CA TYR A 230 4.99 8.26 6.04
C TYR A 230 4.30 8.72 4.76
N ARG A 231 3.36 9.64 4.90
CA ARG A 231 2.81 10.34 3.74
C ARG A 231 3.94 10.96 2.95
N SER A 232 3.99 10.65 1.65
CA SER A 232 5.07 11.09 0.78
C SER A 232 4.56 11.71 -0.51
N TYR A 233 5.38 12.57 -1.08
CA TYR A 233 5.08 13.40 -2.24
C TYR A 233 6.12 13.15 -3.31
N PHE A 234 5.66 13.07 -4.56
CA PHE A 234 6.51 12.96 -5.74
C PHE A 234 6.09 14.02 -6.75
N ASP A 235 7.03 14.79 -7.23
CA ASP A 235 6.85 15.73 -8.34
C ASP A 235 7.84 15.36 -9.45
N PHE A 236 7.31 14.98 -10.59
CA PHE A 236 8.10 14.60 -11.76
C PHE A 236 8.20 15.76 -12.75
N ALA A 237 8.85 16.83 -12.37
CA ALA A 237 9.04 18.03 -13.17
C ALA A 237 7.73 18.74 -13.54
N LYS A 238 6.73 18.74 -12.64
CA LYS A 238 5.48 19.49 -12.78
C LYS A 238 5.64 20.93 -12.32
N SER A 239 6.12 21.13 -11.08
CA SER A 239 6.29 22.46 -10.47
C SER A 239 7.54 23.18 -11.00
N THR A 240 8.53 22.44 -11.49
CA THR A 240 9.72 22.95 -12.17
C THR A 240 10.19 21.98 -13.23
N GLN A 241 10.77 22.47 -14.34
CA GLN A 241 11.33 21.59 -15.38
C GLN A 241 12.77 21.15 -15.07
N GLN A 242 13.38 21.65 -14.01
CA GLN A 242 14.80 21.44 -13.71
C GLN A 242 15.05 20.13 -12.96
N PHE A 243 14.11 19.70 -12.12
CA PHE A 243 14.29 18.52 -11.30
C PHE A 243 12.96 17.80 -11.00
N ALA A 244 13.07 16.53 -10.67
CA ALA A 244 12.05 15.76 -9.98
C ALA A 244 12.38 15.75 -8.48
N MET A 245 11.36 15.69 -7.61
CA MET A 245 11.56 15.61 -6.18
C MET A 245 10.72 14.51 -5.55
N PHE A 246 11.19 14.04 -4.40
CA PHE A 246 10.39 13.24 -3.49
C PHE A 246 10.63 13.70 -2.05
N ALA A 247 9.56 13.69 -1.26
CA ALA A 247 9.56 14.17 0.11
C ALA A 247 8.65 13.30 0.98
N ALA A 248 8.88 13.29 2.29
CA ALA A 248 8.00 12.63 3.27
C ALA A 248 7.79 13.50 4.49
N GLU A 249 6.61 13.40 5.12
CA GLU A 249 6.23 14.18 6.31
C GLU A 249 7.00 13.81 7.58
N GLY A 250 7.84 12.79 7.52
CA GLY A 250 8.67 12.37 8.66
C GLY A 250 9.64 11.26 8.29
N GLY A 251 10.29 10.71 9.31
CA GLY A 251 11.25 9.62 9.14
C GLY A 251 12.61 10.08 8.62
N GLU A 252 13.35 9.17 7.99
CA GLU A 252 14.64 9.45 7.38
C GLU A 252 14.53 9.57 5.85
N MET A 253 15.51 10.21 5.24
CA MET A 253 15.74 10.08 3.82
C MET A 253 16.36 8.70 3.58
N ASN A 254 15.57 7.73 3.15
CA ASN A 254 15.97 6.34 2.94
C ASN A 254 15.48 5.86 1.58
N TYR A 255 16.40 5.66 0.63
CA TYR A 255 16.03 5.16 -0.69
C TYR A 255 17.02 4.16 -1.24
N TYR A 256 16.55 3.31 -2.14
CA TYR A 256 17.35 2.35 -2.89
C TYR A 256 17.45 2.82 -4.33
N PHE A 257 18.65 2.82 -4.89
CA PHE A 257 18.90 3.11 -6.29
C PHE A 257 19.29 1.82 -7.03
N PHE A 258 18.59 1.56 -8.13
CA PHE A 258 18.74 0.36 -8.98
C PHE A 258 19.28 0.78 -10.33
N GLN A 259 20.40 0.22 -10.74
CA GLN A 259 20.92 0.44 -12.09
C GLN A 259 20.29 -0.55 -13.08
N GLY A 260 19.81 -0.03 -14.22
CA GLY A 260 19.31 -0.83 -15.32
C GLY A 260 20.42 -1.58 -16.09
N PRO A 261 20.48 -1.48 -17.44
CA PRO A 261 19.73 -0.53 -18.26
C PRO A 261 18.27 -0.94 -18.60
N SER A 262 17.87 -2.19 -18.38
CA SER A 262 16.51 -2.63 -18.73
C SER A 262 15.55 -2.57 -17.53
N ILE A 263 14.29 -2.24 -17.81
CA ILE A 263 13.21 -2.26 -16.83
C ILE A 263 13.06 -3.66 -16.19
N LYS A 264 13.20 -4.73 -16.96
CA LYS A 264 13.12 -6.12 -16.45
C LYS A 264 14.20 -6.42 -15.40
N LYS A 265 15.44 -5.93 -15.59
CA LYS A 265 16.52 -6.07 -14.61
C LYS A 265 16.18 -5.34 -13.31
N ILE A 266 15.68 -4.12 -13.41
CA ILE A 266 15.27 -3.31 -12.27
C ILE A 266 14.14 -3.99 -11.49
N LEU A 267 13.08 -4.45 -12.17
CA LEU A 267 11.97 -5.15 -11.54
C LEU A 267 12.41 -6.47 -10.89
N GLY A 268 13.32 -7.22 -11.52
CA GLY A 268 13.90 -8.42 -10.92
C GLY A 268 14.65 -8.11 -9.62
N ARG A 269 15.47 -7.06 -9.60
CA ARG A 269 16.20 -6.62 -8.41
C ARG A 269 15.27 -6.03 -7.34
N TYR A 270 14.24 -5.29 -7.75
CA TYR A 270 13.21 -4.80 -6.84
C TYR A 270 12.43 -5.95 -6.19
N ALA A 271 12.05 -6.97 -6.96
CA ALA A 271 11.40 -8.17 -6.44
C ALA A 271 12.33 -8.99 -5.53
N GLU A 272 13.64 -9.03 -5.79
CA GLU A 272 14.61 -9.65 -4.88
C GLU A 272 14.67 -8.90 -3.54
N LEU A 273 14.63 -7.57 -3.55
CA LEU A 273 14.64 -6.73 -2.35
C LEU A 273 13.34 -6.84 -1.55
N THR A 274 12.19 -6.70 -2.23
CA THR A 274 10.86 -6.58 -1.59
C THR A 274 10.08 -7.89 -1.56
N GLY A 275 10.64 -8.96 -2.10
CA GLY A 275 10.05 -10.29 -2.16
C GLY A 275 9.30 -10.58 -3.47
N HIS A 276 9.36 -11.82 -3.90
CA HIS A 276 8.64 -12.33 -5.07
C HIS A 276 7.20 -12.68 -4.74
N MET A 277 6.32 -12.52 -5.71
CA MET A 277 4.95 -13.01 -5.60
C MET A 277 4.93 -14.54 -5.68
N PRO A 278 4.33 -15.23 -4.71
CA PRO A 278 4.11 -16.66 -4.82
C PRO A 278 3.10 -16.98 -5.93
N MET A 279 3.31 -18.14 -6.61
CA MET A 279 2.40 -18.58 -7.67
C MET A 279 0.98 -18.74 -7.13
N PRO A 280 -0.03 -18.05 -7.70
CA PRO A 280 -1.43 -18.21 -7.29
C PRO A 280 -1.98 -19.60 -7.62
N PRO A 281 -3.08 -20.04 -7.01
CA PRO A 281 -3.77 -21.24 -7.43
C PRO A 281 -4.37 -21.05 -8.83
N MET A 282 -4.39 -22.10 -9.65
CA MET A 282 -4.86 -22.05 -11.04
C MET A 282 -6.27 -21.45 -11.19
N TRP A 283 -7.18 -21.82 -10.30
CA TRP A 283 -8.57 -21.34 -10.33
C TRP A 283 -8.70 -19.82 -10.13
N ALA A 284 -7.71 -19.17 -9.52
CA ALA A 284 -7.71 -17.72 -9.33
C ALA A 284 -7.42 -16.94 -10.62
N LEU A 285 -6.96 -17.61 -11.67
CA LEU A 285 -6.77 -17.04 -13.01
C LEU A 285 -8.05 -17.08 -13.86
N GLY A 286 -9.09 -17.76 -13.39
CA GLY A 286 -10.36 -17.89 -14.09
C GLY A 286 -11.33 -16.73 -13.79
N HIS A 287 -12.55 -16.86 -14.32
CA HIS A 287 -13.58 -15.86 -14.12
C HIS A 287 -14.08 -15.84 -12.68
N GLN A 288 -14.07 -14.67 -12.08
CA GLN A 288 -14.50 -14.40 -10.71
C GLN A 288 -15.72 -13.48 -10.72
N GLN A 289 -16.81 -13.92 -10.13
CA GLN A 289 -18.05 -13.15 -10.06
C GLN A 289 -18.21 -12.55 -8.68
N SER A 290 -18.44 -11.24 -8.63
CA SER A 290 -18.72 -10.48 -7.42
C SER A 290 -19.91 -9.55 -7.62
N ARG A 291 -20.50 -9.14 -6.52
CA ARG A 291 -21.53 -8.09 -6.44
C ARG A 291 -21.74 -7.72 -4.97
N TRP A 292 -22.10 -6.49 -4.69
CA TRP A 292 -22.68 -6.07 -3.41
C TRP A 292 -24.20 -6.21 -3.45
N SER A 293 -24.84 -7.26 -2.94
CA SER A 293 -24.33 -8.54 -2.47
C SER A 293 -25.19 -9.65 -3.01
N TYR A 294 -24.72 -10.91 -2.95
CA TYR A 294 -25.52 -12.09 -3.24
C TYR A 294 -26.00 -12.72 -1.92
N TYR A 295 -27.26 -12.47 -1.54
CA TYR A 295 -27.93 -13.10 -0.42
C TYR A 295 -29.46 -13.15 -0.65
N PRO A 296 -30.17 -14.16 -0.07
CA PRO A 296 -29.63 -15.29 0.70
C PRO A 296 -28.83 -16.27 -0.16
N ASP A 297 -28.38 -17.37 0.45
CA ASP A 297 -27.62 -18.46 -0.20
C ASP A 297 -28.24 -18.93 -1.51
N THR A 298 -29.58 -19.01 -1.56
CA THR A 298 -30.35 -19.40 -2.77
C THR A 298 -30.15 -18.43 -3.94
N MET A 299 -29.95 -17.13 -3.68
CA MET A 299 -29.61 -16.17 -4.75
C MET A 299 -28.19 -16.43 -5.29
N ALA A 300 -27.23 -16.68 -4.41
CA ALA A 300 -25.88 -17.03 -4.80
C ALA A 300 -25.82 -18.35 -5.60
N GLU A 301 -26.60 -19.38 -5.17
CA GLU A 301 -26.77 -20.64 -5.91
C GLU A 301 -27.36 -20.40 -7.30
N GLU A 302 -28.37 -19.51 -7.39
CA GLU A 302 -29.03 -19.18 -8.66
C GLU A 302 -28.05 -18.52 -9.65
N VAL A 303 -27.18 -17.63 -9.19
CA VAL A 303 -26.13 -17.03 -10.04
C VAL A 303 -25.27 -18.12 -10.67
N VAL A 304 -24.74 -19.05 -9.89
CA VAL A 304 -23.91 -20.15 -10.38
C VAL A 304 -24.70 -21.03 -11.36
N ARG A 305 -25.98 -21.36 -11.02
CA ARG A 305 -26.84 -22.12 -11.91
C ARG A 305 -27.05 -21.42 -13.26
N GLN A 306 -27.21 -20.09 -13.28
CA GLN A 306 -27.38 -19.31 -14.51
C GLN A 306 -26.12 -19.33 -15.38
N TYR A 307 -24.93 -19.25 -14.79
CA TYR A 307 -23.68 -19.43 -15.52
C TYR A 307 -23.59 -20.81 -16.18
N ARG A 308 -23.88 -21.88 -15.42
CA ARG A 308 -23.83 -23.26 -15.95
C ARG A 308 -24.89 -23.51 -17.04
N GLN A 309 -26.11 -22.99 -16.88
CA GLN A 309 -27.15 -23.15 -17.89
C GLN A 309 -26.85 -22.45 -19.21
N ARG A 310 -26.05 -21.40 -19.18
CA ARG A 310 -25.62 -20.64 -20.38
C ARG A 310 -24.29 -21.09 -20.93
N ASP A 311 -23.71 -22.15 -20.35
CA ASP A 311 -22.37 -22.63 -20.71
C ASP A 311 -21.29 -21.52 -20.61
N LEU A 312 -21.41 -20.65 -19.59
CA LEU A 312 -20.46 -19.60 -19.31
C LEU A 312 -19.46 -20.07 -18.23
N PRO A 313 -18.16 -19.76 -18.38
CA PRO A 313 -17.18 -20.09 -17.37
C PRO A 313 -17.43 -19.31 -16.08
N LEU A 314 -17.21 -19.97 -14.95
CA LEU A 314 -17.19 -19.36 -13.62
C LEU A 314 -16.35 -20.23 -12.69
N ASP A 315 -15.31 -19.67 -12.14
CA ASP A 315 -14.37 -20.33 -11.25
C ASP A 315 -14.52 -19.91 -9.80
N VAL A 316 -14.92 -18.66 -9.57
CA VAL A 316 -15.00 -18.06 -8.24
C VAL A 316 -16.28 -17.25 -8.06
N LEU A 317 -16.88 -17.40 -6.88
CA LEU A 317 -17.94 -16.53 -6.38
C LEU A 317 -17.46 -15.82 -5.12
N HIS A 318 -17.49 -14.49 -5.14
CA HIS A 318 -17.22 -13.66 -3.98
C HIS A 318 -18.50 -13.39 -3.19
N LEU A 319 -18.43 -13.52 -1.86
CA LEU A 319 -19.45 -13.05 -0.93
C LEU A 319 -18.99 -11.75 -0.29
N ASP A 320 -19.72 -10.69 -0.58
CA ASP A 320 -19.55 -9.36 -0.02
C ASP A 320 -20.21 -9.26 1.38
N ILE A 321 -20.06 -8.15 2.09
CA ILE A 321 -20.30 -7.95 3.53
C ILE A 321 -21.61 -8.50 4.09
N ASP A 322 -22.65 -8.65 3.29
CA ASP A 322 -23.99 -9.06 3.73
C ASP A 322 -24.13 -10.55 4.11
N TYR A 323 -23.10 -11.37 3.89
CA TYR A 323 -23.09 -12.73 4.44
C TYR A 323 -22.81 -12.75 5.95
N MET A 324 -22.20 -11.67 6.48
CA MET A 324 -21.85 -11.53 7.88
C MET A 324 -23.06 -11.16 8.77
N GLN A 325 -23.03 -11.54 10.02
CA GLN A 325 -24.02 -11.16 11.03
C GLN A 325 -23.81 -9.70 11.47
N GLY A 326 -24.63 -8.79 10.96
CA GLY A 326 -24.53 -7.34 11.26
C GLY A 326 -23.12 -6.80 10.99
N TYR A 327 -22.53 -7.22 9.86
CA TYR A 327 -21.19 -6.86 9.40
C TYR A 327 -20.04 -7.20 10.37
N ARG A 328 -20.28 -8.11 11.34
CA ARG A 328 -19.23 -8.60 12.25
C ARG A 328 -18.33 -9.58 11.52
N VAL A 329 -17.07 -9.23 11.39
CA VAL A 329 -16.09 -10.12 10.75
C VAL A 329 -15.98 -11.47 11.47
N PHE A 330 -15.70 -12.51 10.72
CA PHE A 330 -15.64 -13.91 11.18
C PHE A 330 -16.97 -14.47 11.71
N THR A 331 -18.11 -13.98 11.19
CA THR A 331 -19.45 -14.52 11.49
C THR A 331 -20.23 -14.78 10.22
N TRP A 332 -21.19 -15.70 10.30
CA TRP A 332 -22.20 -15.91 9.27
C TRP A 332 -23.57 -15.43 9.75
N ASN A 333 -24.31 -14.79 8.89
CA ASN A 333 -25.71 -14.51 9.12
C ASN A 333 -26.53 -15.79 8.86
N THR A 334 -26.96 -16.45 9.94
CA THR A 334 -27.63 -17.74 9.87
C THR A 334 -29.04 -17.69 9.28
N GLN A 335 -29.64 -16.50 9.16
CA GLN A 335 -30.91 -16.33 8.43
C GLN A 335 -30.69 -16.29 6.91
N ARG A 336 -29.56 -15.71 6.48
CA ARG A 336 -29.22 -15.61 5.06
C ARG A 336 -28.46 -16.83 4.53
N PHE A 337 -27.64 -17.41 5.38
CA PHE A 337 -26.82 -18.60 5.13
C PHE A 337 -26.98 -19.57 6.28
N PRO A 338 -28.09 -20.34 6.33
CA PRO A 338 -28.40 -21.23 7.46
C PRO A 338 -27.46 -22.42 7.59
N ASP A 339 -26.86 -22.86 6.49
CA ASP A 339 -25.86 -23.92 6.42
C ASP A 339 -24.68 -23.49 5.53
N PRO A 340 -23.72 -22.70 6.05
CA PRO A 340 -22.60 -22.23 5.27
C PRO A 340 -21.73 -23.35 4.67
N ALA A 341 -21.49 -24.41 5.43
CA ALA A 341 -20.69 -25.54 4.95
C ALA A 341 -21.38 -26.29 3.79
N GLY A 342 -22.70 -26.52 3.92
CA GLY A 342 -23.50 -27.12 2.86
C GLY A 342 -23.56 -26.24 1.62
N PHE A 343 -23.72 -24.91 1.78
CA PHE A 343 -23.68 -23.95 0.68
C PHE A 343 -22.32 -24.00 -0.05
N VAL A 344 -21.21 -23.87 0.66
CA VAL A 344 -19.86 -23.91 0.06
C VAL A 344 -19.60 -25.27 -0.59
N GLY A 345 -20.09 -26.36 0.02
CA GLY A 345 -20.03 -27.71 -0.56
C GLY A 345 -20.76 -27.82 -1.91
N LYS A 346 -21.96 -27.22 -2.03
CA LYS A 346 -22.74 -27.17 -3.29
C LYS A 346 -21.99 -26.37 -4.37
N MET A 347 -21.36 -25.23 -4.03
CA MET A 347 -20.55 -24.43 -4.96
C MET A 347 -19.36 -25.24 -5.45
N LYS A 348 -18.64 -25.88 -4.54
CA LYS A 348 -17.50 -26.77 -4.86
C LYS A 348 -17.88 -27.91 -5.78
N ALA A 349 -19.06 -28.53 -5.57
CA ALA A 349 -19.56 -29.61 -6.42
C ALA A 349 -19.83 -29.16 -7.86
N GLN A 350 -20.10 -27.85 -8.07
CA GLN A 350 -20.25 -27.24 -9.39
C GLN A 350 -18.92 -26.67 -9.94
N GLY A 351 -17.78 -26.94 -9.29
CA GLY A 351 -16.48 -26.43 -9.70
C GLY A 351 -16.21 -24.97 -9.33
N VAL A 352 -17.05 -24.34 -8.49
CA VAL A 352 -16.91 -22.93 -8.09
C VAL A 352 -16.28 -22.83 -6.72
N LYS A 353 -15.27 -21.97 -6.58
CA LYS A 353 -14.65 -21.59 -5.30
C LYS A 353 -15.41 -20.42 -4.68
N VAL A 354 -15.56 -20.45 -3.36
CA VAL A 354 -16.16 -19.35 -2.61
C VAL A 354 -15.06 -18.57 -1.92
N ILE A 355 -15.06 -17.27 -2.07
CA ILE A 355 -14.22 -16.30 -1.37
C ILE A 355 -15.11 -15.40 -0.53
N THR A 356 -14.69 -15.09 0.69
CA THR A 356 -15.41 -14.20 1.59
C THR A 356 -14.61 -12.92 1.85
N ILE A 357 -15.33 -11.78 1.90
CA ILE A 357 -14.75 -10.50 2.32
C ILE A 357 -14.51 -10.51 3.84
N ILE A 358 -13.40 -9.96 4.26
CA ILE A 358 -13.06 -9.68 5.65
C ILE A 358 -12.45 -8.27 5.73
N ASP A 359 -13.17 -7.36 6.36
CA ASP A 359 -12.75 -6.00 6.65
C ASP A 359 -11.90 -5.93 7.94
N PRO A 360 -11.13 -4.85 8.18
CA PRO A 360 -10.37 -4.71 9.43
C PRO A 360 -11.24 -4.33 10.63
N GLY A 361 -12.46 -3.85 10.40
CA GLY A 361 -13.35 -3.30 11.42
C GLY A 361 -14.01 -4.38 12.28
N VAL A 362 -13.46 -4.61 13.48
CA VAL A 362 -14.09 -5.46 14.51
C VAL A 362 -15.16 -4.64 15.23
N LYS A 363 -16.44 -5.02 15.12
CA LYS A 363 -17.54 -4.29 15.76
C LYS A 363 -17.27 -4.08 17.24
N TYR A 364 -17.30 -2.82 17.67
CA TYR A 364 -17.18 -2.44 19.07
C TYR A 364 -18.56 -2.33 19.71
N GLN A 365 -18.75 -3.02 20.82
CA GLN A 365 -19.94 -2.95 21.64
C GLN A 365 -19.50 -2.74 23.08
N THR A 366 -19.89 -1.60 23.68
CA THR A 366 -19.71 -1.43 25.12
C THR A 366 -20.55 -2.46 25.85
N PRO A 367 -19.97 -3.21 26.81
CA PRO A 367 -20.77 -3.95 27.76
C PRO A 367 -21.51 -2.92 28.60
N MET A 368 -22.78 -2.72 28.36
CA MET A 368 -23.68 -1.83 29.11
C MET A 368 -23.47 -0.33 28.94
N THR A 369 -24.31 0.26 28.21
CA THR A 369 -25.28 1.31 28.60
C THR A 369 -26.09 1.62 27.38
N GLY A 370 -27.37 1.31 27.40
CA GLY A 370 -28.30 1.81 26.42
C GLY A 370 -28.38 3.31 26.58
N THR A 371 -27.70 4.03 25.76
CA THR A 371 -27.99 5.39 25.38
C THR A 371 -27.10 5.80 24.25
N SER A 372 -27.74 6.29 23.24
CA SER A 372 -27.34 7.34 22.36
C SER A 372 -26.72 6.99 21.03
N GLY A 373 -27.46 7.36 20.02
CA GLY A 373 -26.94 8.01 18.83
C GLY A 373 -26.13 7.15 17.89
N GLN A 374 -26.45 5.89 17.76
CA GLN A 374 -25.98 5.09 16.64
C GLN A 374 -26.72 5.51 15.37
N PRO A 375 -26.05 5.72 14.22
CA PRO A 375 -26.73 5.41 12.99
C PRO A 375 -27.11 3.94 13.09
N ALA A 376 -28.39 3.66 13.12
CA ALA A 376 -28.92 2.32 13.09
C ALA A 376 -28.20 1.58 11.96
N SER A 377 -27.75 0.33 12.22
CA SER A 377 -27.42 -0.60 11.15
C SER A 377 -28.47 -0.44 10.06
N THR A 378 -28.08 -0.43 8.80
CA THR A 378 -29.04 -0.40 7.68
C THR A 378 -30.01 -1.57 7.75
N HIS A 379 -29.77 -2.51 8.67
CA HIS A 379 -30.55 -3.72 8.93
C HIS A 379 -30.64 -4.01 10.43
N PRO A 380 -31.39 -3.19 11.20
CA PRO A 380 -31.55 -3.37 12.66
C PRO A 380 -32.14 -4.74 13.03
N GLU A 381 -32.90 -5.37 12.13
CA GLU A 381 -33.45 -6.71 12.30
C GLU A 381 -32.37 -7.82 12.33
N LEU A 382 -31.15 -7.52 11.90
CA LEU A 382 -30.03 -8.45 11.87
C LEU A 382 -29.08 -8.31 13.08
N GLU A 383 -29.36 -7.39 14.00
CA GLU A 383 -28.56 -7.23 15.22
C GLU A 383 -28.71 -8.47 16.11
N PRO A 384 -27.64 -9.23 16.42
CA PRO A 384 -27.75 -10.37 17.32
C PRO A 384 -28.10 -9.90 18.72
N GLN A 385 -29.01 -10.63 19.35
CA GLN A 385 -29.32 -10.43 20.77
C GLN A 385 -28.20 -10.94 21.68
N ASP A 386 -27.28 -11.73 21.13
CA ASP A 386 -26.14 -12.27 21.87
C ASP A 386 -24.98 -11.27 21.91
N LYS A 387 -24.57 -10.94 23.15
CA LYS A 387 -23.48 -9.97 23.42
C LYS A 387 -22.08 -10.60 23.40
N SER A 388 -21.94 -11.88 23.05
CA SER A 388 -20.67 -12.61 23.09
C SER A 388 -19.93 -12.64 21.76
N TYR A 389 -19.66 -11.47 21.17
CA TYR A 389 -18.85 -11.41 19.96
C TYR A 389 -17.40 -11.77 20.30
N TYR A 390 -17.02 -13.03 20.04
CA TYR A 390 -15.75 -13.62 20.51
C TYR A 390 -14.52 -12.92 19.96
N VAL A 391 -14.56 -12.37 18.74
CA VAL A 391 -13.44 -11.64 18.12
C VAL A 391 -13.10 -10.39 18.92
N LEU A 392 -14.13 -9.60 19.29
CA LEU A 392 -13.95 -8.42 20.12
C LEU A 392 -13.39 -8.81 21.51
N ASN A 393 -14.02 -9.79 22.16
CA ASN A 393 -13.65 -10.20 23.51
C ASN A 393 -12.21 -10.69 23.60
N GLN A 394 -11.79 -11.56 22.66
CA GLN A 394 -10.42 -12.05 22.59
C GLN A 394 -9.39 -10.95 22.31
N GLY A 395 -9.71 -10.06 21.38
CA GLY A 395 -8.82 -8.94 21.04
C GLY A 395 -8.64 -7.94 22.18
N LEU A 396 -9.71 -7.67 22.95
CA LEU A 396 -9.66 -6.84 24.17
C LEU A 396 -8.83 -7.50 25.26
N GLU A 397 -9.09 -8.78 25.56
CA GLU A 397 -8.37 -9.55 26.57
C GLU A 397 -6.86 -9.59 26.29
N LYS A 398 -6.48 -9.78 25.04
CA LYS A 398 -5.09 -9.88 24.60
C LYS A 398 -4.45 -8.53 24.27
N ASN A 399 -5.20 -7.44 24.37
CA ASN A 399 -4.73 -6.09 24.06
C ASN A 399 -4.20 -5.94 22.62
N TYR A 400 -4.92 -6.46 21.64
CA TYR A 400 -4.53 -6.47 20.22
C TYR A 400 -5.07 -5.31 19.39
N PHE A 401 -5.89 -4.44 19.98
CA PHE A 401 -6.48 -3.31 19.26
C PHE A 401 -5.68 -2.03 19.42
N GLN A 402 -5.67 -1.23 18.37
CA GLN A 402 -5.02 0.07 18.33
C GLN A 402 -5.60 1.02 19.38
N LYS A 403 -4.72 1.87 19.91
CA LYS A 403 -5.05 2.87 20.94
C LYS A 403 -4.56 4.24 20.53
N ARG A 404 -5.18 5.26 21.07
CA ARG A 404 -4.65 6.63 21.03
C ARG A 404 -3.49 6.78 22.02
N GLN A 405 -2.69 7.82 21.86
CA GLN A 405 -1.54 8.11 22.75
C GLN A 405 -1.93 8.15 24.24
N GLY A 406 -3.16 8.52 24.56
CA GLY A 406 -3.69 8.51 25.94
C GLY A 406 -4.08 7.10 26.46
N GLY A 407 -3.89 6.03 25.70
CA GLY A 407 -4.21 4.66 26.08
C GLY A 407 -5.66 4.25 25.85
N GLN A 408 -6.54 5.15 25.43
CA GLN A 408 -7.92 4.83 25.08
C GLN A 408 -7.96 4.08 23.74
N LEU A 409 -8.93 3.16 23.59
CA LEU A 409 -9.17 2.49 22.31
C LEU A 409 -9.42 3.53 21.22
N PHE A 410 -8.85 3.30 20.04
CA PHE A 410 -9.23 4.01 18.84
C PHE A 410 -10.51 3.37 18.28
N ILE A 411 -11.57 4.18 18.11
CA ILE A 411 -12.89 3.70 17.68
C ILE A 411 -13.32 4.43 16.40
N PRO A 412 -12.89 3.95 15.21
CA PRO A 412 -13.37 4.43 13.92
C PRO A 412 -14.79 3.94 13.64
N LYS A 413 -15.43 4.48 12.59
CA LYS A 413 -16.72 4.02 12.09
C LYS A 413 -16.57 3.42 10.70
N VAL A 414 -16.96 2.16 10.57
CA VAL A 414 -17.06 1.43 9.31
C VAL A 414 -18.39 0.69 9.23
N TRP A 415 -18.53 -0.32 8.37
CA TRP A 415 -19.82 -0.99 8.13
C TRP A 415 -20.58 -1.44 9.39
N PRO A 416 -19.97 -2.06 10.39
CA PRO A 416 -20.70 -2.41 11.62
C PRO A 416 -20.99 -1.23 12.56
N GLY A 417 -20.65 0.00 12.18
CA GLY A 417 -20.71 1.18 13.05
C GLY A 417 -19.42 1.39 13.84
N ASP A 418 -19.52 1.69 15.14
CA ASP A 418 -18.35 1.81 16.00
C ASP A 418 -17.54 0.51 15.98
N SER A 419 -16.25 0.63 15.68
CA SER A 419 -15.35 -0.50 15.47
C SER A 419 -14.01 -0.29 16.17
N VAL A 420 -13.21 -1.33 16.27
CA VAL A 420 -11.81 -1.25 16.66
C VAL A 420 -10.95 -1.90 15.57
N PHE A 421 -9.75 -1.39 15.37
CA PHE A 421 -8.79 -1.96 14.44
C PHE A 421 -7.69 -2.71 15.16
N VAL A 422 -7.26 -3.81 14.57
CA VAL A 422 -6.14 -4.61 15.10
C VAL A 422 -4.83 -3.87 14.88
N ASP A 423 -3.95 -3.89 15.87
CA ASP A 423 -2.56 -3.50 15.68
C ASP A 423 -1.79 -4.63 15.00
N PHE A 424 -1.81 -4.62 13.67
CA PHE A 424 -1.10 -5.62 12.87
C PHE A 424 0.43 -5.50 12.93
N THR A 425 0.99 -4.50 13.60
CA THR A 425 2.44 -4.45 13.87
C THR A 425 2.85 -5.45 14.96
N LEU A 426 1.90 -5.89 15.81
CA LEU A 426 2.10 -6.95 16.78
C LEU A 426 2.10 -8.34 16.13
N THR A 427 3.17 -9.09 16.29
CA THR A 427 3.29 -10.46 15.74
C THR A 427 2.20 -11.40 16.27
N ASP A 428 1.89 -11.34 17.56
CA ASP A 428 0.85 -12.18 18.16
C ASP A 428 -0.55 -11.81 17.68
N ALA A 429 -0.80 -10.52 17.44
CA ALA A 429 -2.06 -10.06 16.86
C ALA A 429 -2.23 -10.56 15.42
N ARG A 430 -1.17 -10.52 14.60
CA ARG A 430 -1.20 -11.10 13.24
C ARG A 430 -1.48 -12.60 13.28
N LYS A 431 -0.80 -13.33 14.19
CA LYS A 431 -1.02 -14.78 14.34
C LYS A 431 -2.47 -15.07 14.72
N TRP A 432 -3.00 -14.35 15.72
CA TRP A 432 -4.39 -14.49 16.17
C TRP A 432 -5.38 -14.20 15.04
N TRP A 433 -5.19 -13.09 14.31
CA TRP A 433 -6.05 -12.75 13.16
C TRP A 433 -6.04 -13.85 12.10
N GLY A 434 -4.87 -14.36 11.78
CA GLY A 434 -4.73 -15.48 10.85
C GLY A 434 -5.46 -16.75 11.32
N ASP A 435 -5.40 -17.06 12.62
CA ASP A 435 -6.06 -18.23 13.20
C ASP A 435 -7.60 -18.13 13.23
N LEU A 436 -8.17 -16.91 13.22
CA LEU A 436 -9.62 -16.69 13.09
C LEU A 436 -10.22 -17.23 11.79
N HIS A 437 -9.42 -17.37 10.73
CA HIS A 437 -9.89 -17.89 9.44
C HIS A 437 -10.19 -19.40 9.47
N ARG A 438 -9.82 -20.12 10.52
CA ARG A 438 -10.01 -21.58 10.63
C ARG A 438 -11.42 -22.02 10.32
N ALA A 439 -12.43 -21.38 10.94
CA ALA A 439 -13.83 -21.76 10.75
C ALA A 439 -14.29 -21.65 9.28
N TYR A 440 -13.85 -20.62 8.56
CA TYR A 440 -14.14 -20.47 7.13
C TYR A 440 -13.47 -21.54 6.28
N LEU A 441 -12.20 -21.82 6.55
CA LEU A 441 -11.43 -22.82 5.82
C LEU A 441 -11.97 -24.23 6.05
N ASP A 442 -12.41 -24.56 7.28
CA ASP A 442 -13.02 -25.84 7.62
C ASP A 442 -14.39 -26.02 6.93
N GLN A 443 -15.10 -24.92 6.66
CA GLN A 443 -16.34 -24.91 5.88
C GLN A 443 -16.09 -24.96 4.35
N GLY A 444 -14.83 -24.85 3.91
CA GLY A 444 -14.44 -24.99 2.51
C GLY A 444 -14.24 -23.66 1.75
N VAL A 445 -14.31 -22.51 2.41
CA VAL A 445 -13.94 -21.21 1.81
C VAL A 445 -12.52 -21.32 1.26
N ALA A 446 -12.31 -20.85 0.02
CA ALA A 446 -11.09 -21.12 -0.74
C ALA A 446 -10.06 -19.99 -0.70
N GLY A 447 -10.49 -18.78 -0.36
CA GLY A 447 -9.64 -17.59 -0.28
C GLY A 447 -10.34 -16.46 0.46
N ILE A 448 -9.61 -15.38 0.70
CA ILE A 448 -10.08 -14.22 1.49
C ILE A 448 -9.90 -12.94 0.68
N TRP A 449 -10.89 -12.08 0.74
CA TRP A 449 -10.87 -10.73 0.21
C TRP A 449 -10.73 -9.74 1.38
N ASN A 450 -9.57 -9.08 1.47
CA ASN A 450 -9.34 -8.01 2.43
C ASN A 450 -9.74 -6.66 1.81
N ASP A 451 -10.78 -6.05 2.35
CA ASP A 451 -11.30 -4.75 1.92
C ASP A 451 -11.25 -3.71 3.04
N MET A 452 -11.52 -2.46 2.74
CA MET A 452 -11.58 -1.32 3.68
C MET A 452 -10.30 -1.09 4.49
N ASN A 453 -9.18 -1.56 4.02
CA ASN A 453 -7.93 -1.66 4.78
C ASN A 453 -6.86 -0.60 4.46
N GLU A 454 -7.25 0.58 4.04
CA GLU A 454 -6.39 1.79 3.94
C GLU A 454 -5.77 2.24 5.29
N PRO A 455 -6.40 2.14 6.48
CA PRO A 455 -7.76 1.71 6.81
C PRO A 455 -8.81 2.80 6.61
N SER A 456 -9.99 2.39 6.15
CA SER A 456 -11.14 3.28 5.96
C SER A 456 -11.77 3.68 7.30
N ASP A 457 -12.22 4.94 7.39
CA ASP A 457 -13.06 5.45 8.46
C ASP A 457 -14.09 6.40 7.85
N PHE A 458 -15.36 6.08 7.95
CA PHE A 458 -16.44 6.85 7.33
C PHE A 458 -16.58 8.28 7.85
N VAL A 459 -15.99 8.59 8.99
CA VAL A 459 -15.98 9.95 9.55
C VAL A 459 -14.65 10.69 9.33
N ASP A 460 -13.61 9.96 8.90
CA ASP A 460 -12.28 10.53 8.62
C ASP A 460 -11.55 9.75 7.51
N GLN A 461 -12.04 9.86 6.30
CA GLN A 461 -11.46 9.17 5.13
C GLN A 461 -10.01 9.58 4.84
N THR A 462 -9.62 10.77 5.27
CA THR A 462 -8.26 11.28 5.09
C THR A 462 -7.27 10.76 6.12
N GLY A 463 -7.74 10.20 7.23
CA GLY A 463 -6.93 9.73 8.36
C GLY A 463 -6.32 10.85 9.22
N LYS A 464 -6.73 12.11 9.03
CA LYS A 464 -6.18 13.27 9.78
C LYS A 464 -6.44 13.19 11.29
N ASN A 465 -7.61 12.71 11.68
CA ASN A 465 -7.97 12.56 13.10
C ASN A 465 -7.42 11.27 13.74
N GLN A 466 -6.60 10.52 13.00
CA GLN A 466 -6.03 9.25 13.42
C GLN A 466 -4.53 9.35 13.74
N MET A 467 -3.92 10.53 13.60
CA MET A 467 -2.46 10.71 13.72
C MET A 467 -1.92 10.45 15.13
N ASP A 468 -2.78 10.50 16.15
CA ASP A 468 -2.45 10.15 17.54
C ASP A 468 -2.65 8.66 17.87
N VAL A 469 -3.07 7.85 16.90
CA VAL A 469 -3.19 6.40 17.06
C VAL A 469 -1.81 5.77 17.07
N VAL A 470 -1.54 4.94 18.07
CA VAL A 470 -0.24 4.30 18.31
C VAL A 470 -0.30 2.82 17.97
N SER A 471 0.73 2.34 17.31
CA SER A 471 1.02 0.93 17.06
C SER A 471 2.35 0.55 17.69
N TYR A 472 2.51 -0.72 18.06
CA TYR A 472 3.72 -1.26 18.70
C TYR A 472 4.98 -1.09 17.81
N ASP A 473 4.84 -1.37 16.51
CA ASP A 473 5.84 -1.15 15.45
C ASP A 473 7.27 -1.58 15.86
N GLU A 474 7.44 -2.89 16.13
CA GLU A 474 8.71 -3.50 16.57
C GLU A 474 9.33 -2.84 17.83
N GLY A 475 8.49 -2.26 18.69
CA GLY A 475 8.89 -1.60 19.94
C GLY A 475 9.13 -0.08 19.81
N GLU A 476 9.03 0.49 18.61
CA GLU A 476 9.16 1.94 18.41
C GLU A 476 7.97 2.72 18.96
N ASN A 477 6.81 2.08 19.10
CA ASN A 477 5.54 2.72 19.50
C ASN A 477 5.25 3.94 18.61
N SER A 478 5.30 3.72 17.31
CA SER A 478 5.11 4.76 16.31
C SER A 478 3.62 5.06 16.06
N THR A 479 3.34 6.18 15.43
CA THR A 479 1.97 6.65 15.21
C THR A 479 1.41 6.23 13.85
N HIS A 480 0.14 6.48 13.67
CA HIS A 480 -0.57 6.23 12.41
C HIS A 480 0.04 7.01 11.23
N ALA A 481 0.67 8.15 11.48
CA ALA A 481 1.41 8.88 10.44
C ALA A 481 2.48 8.01 9.75
N LYS A 482 3.17 7.13 10.50
CA LYS A 482 4.13 6.15 9.97
C LYS A 482 3.45 4.88 9.47
N ASN A 483 2.39 4.40 10.14
CA ASN A 483 1.87 3.04 9.97
C ASN A 483 0.65 2.92 9.05
N ARG A 484 0.00 4.03 8.66
CA ARG A 484 -1.19 3.95 7.80
C ARG A 484 -0.92 3.21 6.49
N ASN A 485 0.08 3.63 5.75
CA ASN A 485 0.38 3.02 4.45
C ASN A 485 0.74 1.53 4.54
N VAL A 486 1.27 1.06 5.67
CA VAL A 486 1.64 -0.36 5.87
C VAL A 486 0.53 -1.20 6.51
N PHE A 487 -0.58 -0.60 6.92
CA PHE A 487 -1.67 -1.31 7.59
C PHE A 487 -2.22 -2.47 6.74
N ALA A 488 -2.54 -2.19 5.47
CA ALA A 488 -3.04 -3.21 4.53
C ALA A 488 -2.02 -4.33 4.26
N LEU A 489 -0.75 -3.96 4.11
CA LEU A 489 0.34 -4.93 3.94
C LEU A 489 0.38 -5.93 5.11
N LEU A 490 0.26 -5.43 6.33
CA LEU A 490 0.33 -6.24 7.54
C LEU A 490 -0.95 -7.07 7.78
N MET A 491 -2.12 -6.54 7.42
CA MET A 491 -3.37 -7.30 7.44
C MET A 491 -3.33 -8.45 6.42
N ALA A 492 -2.92 -8.19 5.18
CA ALA A 492 -2.77 -9.21 4.15
C ALA A 492 -1.73 -10.27 4.54
N ARG A 493 -0.61 -9.85 5.15
CA ARG A 493 0.39 -10.74 5.74
C ARG A 493 -0.23 -11.65 6.81
N ALA A 494 -0.98 -11.08 7.76
CA ALA A 494 -1.65 -11.84 8.83
C ALA A 494 -2.62 -12.88 8.25
N THR A 495 -3.42 -12.48 7.26
CA THR A 495 -4.37 -13.35 6.55
C THR A 495 -3.62 -14.47 5.85
N ARG A 496 -2.62 -14.16 5.00
CA ARG A 496 -1.88 -15.16 4.23
C ARG A 496 -1.12 -16.15 5.11
N GLU A 497 -0.36 -15.66 6.08
CA GLU A 497 0.37 -16.52 7.03
C GLU A 497 -0.57 -17.43 7.82
N GLY A 498 -1.80 -16.95 8.11
CA GLY A 498 -2.87 -17.77 8.70
C GLY A 498 -3.31 -18.90 7.77
N LEU A 499 -3.62 -18.57 6.51
CA LEU A 499 -4.03 -19.56 5.50
C LEU A 499 -2.96 -20.63 5.28
N GLU A 500 -1.68 -20.24 5.20
CA GLU A 500 -0.54 -21.15 5.04
C GLU A 500 -0.39 -22.10 6.23
N ARG A 501 -0.52 -21.61 7.46
CA ARG A 501 -0.46 -22.47 8.68
C ARG A 501 -1.64 -23.41 8.77
N LEU A 502 -2.84 -22.94 8.41
CA LEU A 502 -4.08 -23.71 8.57
C LEU A 502 -4.27 -24.75 7.45
N GLN A 503 -3.76 -24.49 6.25
CA GLN A 503 -3.87 -25.36 5.09
C GLN A 503 -2.53 -25.44 4.32
N PRO A 504 -1.48 -26.04 4.88
CA PRO A 504 -0.12 -26.01 4.32
C PRO A 504 -0.01 -26.69 2.94
N ASP A 505 -0.92 -27.59 2.61
CA ASP A 505 -0.95 -28.30 1.34
C ASP A 505 -1.67 -27.53 0.21
N LYS A 506 -2.18 -26.33 0.50
CA LYS A 506 -2.90 -25.51 -0.48
C LYS A 506 -2.15 -24.20 -0.73
N ARG A 507 -2.22 -23.70 -1.97
CA ARG A 507 -1.78 -22.34 -2.29
C ARG A 507 -2.82 -21.37 -1.77
N PRO A 508 -2.48 -20.47 -0.84
CA PRO A 508 -3.43 -19.47 -0.35
C PRO A 508 -3.79 -18.46 -1.45
N TYR A 509 -5.01 -17.95 -1.40
CA TYR A 509 -5.43 -16.83 -2.21
C TYR A 509 -5.97 -15.72 -1.33
N VAL A 510 -5.36 -14.56 -1.44
CA VAL A 510 -5.80 -13.32 -0.78
C VAL A 510 -5.85 -12.25 -1.86
N ILE A 511 -6.91 -11.45 -1.86
CA ILE A 511 -7.04 -10.24 -2.66
C ILE A 511 -7.22 -9.05 -1.70
N THR A 512 -6.57 -7.91 -1.97
CA THR A 512 -6.62 -6.73 -1.12
C THR A 512 -6.86 -5.46 -1.92
N ARG A 513 -7.61 -4.50 -1.34
CA ARG A 513 -7.85 -3.18 -1.94
C ARG A 513 -6.66 -2.26 -1.73
N ALA A 514 -6.25 -2.06 -0.50
CA ALA A 514 -5.12 -1.20 -0.18
C ALA A 514 -3.80 -1.97 -0.12
N ALA A 515 -2.69 -1.26 -0.35
CA ALA A 515 -1.37 -1.87 -0.42
C ALA A 515 -0.23 -0.90 -0.07
N TYR A 516 0.92 -1.49 0.28
CA TYR A 516 2.21 -0.84 0.34
C TYR A 516 3.26 -1.70 -0.38
N ALA A 517 4.45 -1.14 -0.64
CA ALA A 517 5.57 -1.89 -1.24
C ALA A 517 5.81 -3.22 -0.51
N GLY A 518 5.97 -4.31 -1.26
CA GLY A 518 6.12 -5.67 -0.70
C GLY A 518 4.82 -6.46 -0.56
N ILE A 519 3.66 -5.89 -0.87
CA ILE A 519 2.35 -6.55 -0.79
C ILE A 519 2.26 -7.80 -1.66
N GLN A 520 2.97 -7.86 -2.79
CA GLN A 520 3.00 -9.00 -3.71
C GLN A 520 3.37 -10.33 -3.03
N ARG A 521 4.05 -10.29 -1.90
CA ARG A 521 4.36 -11.49 -1.09
C ARG A 521 3.10 -12.15 -0.54
N TYR A 522 2.04 -11.37 -0.33
CA TYR A 522 0.91 -11.78 0.47
C TYR A 522 -0.41 -11.79 -0.28
N SER A 523 -0.58 -10.95 -1.30
CA SER A 523 -1.88 -10.72 -1.91
C SER A 523 -1.79 -10.35 -3.38
N THR A 524 -2.88 -10.63 -4.11
CA THR A 524 -3.24 -9.98 -5.37
C THR A 524 -4.04 -8.71 -5.09
N MET A 525 -4.29 -7.90 -6.11
CA MET A 525 -4.95 -6.61 -5.94
C MET A 525 -5.97 -6.36 -7.05
N TRP A 526 -6.95 -5.48 -6.77
CA TRP A 526 -7.80 -4.86 -7.78
C TRP A 526 -7.77 -3.34 -7.61
N ASN A 527 -8.22 -2.62 -8.61
CA ASN A 527 -8.16 -1.16 -8.64
C ASN A 527 -9.33 -0.46 -7.91
N GLY A 528 -9.92 -1.12 -6.91
CA GLY A 528 -10.97 -0.55 -6.06
C GLY A 528 -12.28 -0.25 -6.77
N ASP A 529 -13.06 0.67 -6.20
CA ASP A 529 -14.45 0.95 -6.57
C ASP A 529 -14.55 1.89 -7.78
N THR A 530 -14.46 1.32 -8.98
CA THR A 530 -14.53 2.04 -10.26
C THR A 530 -15.97 2.33 -10.69
N THR A 531 -16.17 3.31 -11.57
CA THR A 531 -17.48 3.57 -12.18
C THR A 531 -17.67 2.81 -13.49
N SER A 532 -18.93 2.47 -13.81
CA SER A 532 -19.32 1.82 -15.08
C SER A 532 -19.30 2.81 -16.24
N THR A 533 -18.12 3.33 -16.60
CA THR A 533 -17.91 4.34 -17.65
C THR A 533 -16.75 3.99 -18.58
N TRP A 534 -16.77 4.56 -19.78
CA TRP A 534 -15.69 4.41 -20.75
C TRP A 534 -14.38 5.04 -20.26
N GLU A 535 -14.48 6.14 -19.53
CA GLU A 535 -13.34 6.85 -18.94
C GLU A 535 -12.62 5.94 -17.95
N ASN A 536 -13.36 5.25 -17.07
CA ASN A 536 -12.75 4.32 -16.12
C ASN A 536 -12.14 3.09 -16.80
N LEU A 537 -12.79 2.53 -17.82
CA LEU A 537 -12.21 1.44 -18.60
C LEU A 537 -10.89 1.88 -19.26
N SER A 538 -10.86 3.06 -19.88
CA SER A 538 -9.65 3.63 -20.48
C SER A 538 -8.55 3.86 -19.45
N LEU A 539 -8.91 4.36 -18.26
CA LEU A 539 -7.99 4.65 -17.18
C LEU A 539 -7.41 3.37 -16.55
N SER A 540 -8.18 2.27 -16.51
CA SER A 540 -7.74 1.00 -15.94
C SER A 540 -6.51 0.43 -16.65
N ILE A 541 -6.37 0.64 -17.95
CA ILE A 541 -5.22 0.13 -18.72
C ILE A 541 -3.89 0.67 -18.18
N PRO A 542 -3.62 1.99 -18.19
CA PRO A 542 -2.37 2.53 -17.66
C PRO A 542 -2.22 2.28 -16.14
N MET A 543 -3.30 2.10 -15.38
CA MET A 543 -3.22 1.76 -13.97
C MET A 543 -2.68 0.35 -13.75
N PHE A 544 -3.15 -0.65 -14.51
CA PHE A 544 -2.62 -2.02 -14.41
C PHE A 544 -1.17 -2.11 -14.88
N GLU A 545 -0.82 -1.41 -15.95
CA GLU A 545 0.57 -1.32 -16.41
C GLU A 545 1.46 -0.67 -15.33
N THR A 546 0.99 0.40 -14.70
CA THR A 546 1.70 1.08 -13.61
C THR A 546 1.90 0.17 -12.40
N LEU A 547 0.87 -0.60 -12.00
CA LEU A 547 0.98 -1.60 -10.92
C LEU A 547 1.99 -2.68 -11.28
N GLY A 548 1.97 -3.19 -12.51
CA GLY A 548 2.99 -4.14 -13.01
C GLY A 548 4.41 -3.58 -12.92
N LEU A 549 4.60 -2.32 -13.34
CA LEU A 549 5.87 -1.59 -13.24
C LEU A 549 6.24 -1.21 -11.80
N SER A 550 5.33 -1.39 -10.84
CA SER A 550 5.57 -1.24 -9.41
C SER A 550 5.76 -2.57 -8.68
N GLY A 551 5.97 -3.66 -9.42
CA GLY A 551 6.25 -4.99 -8.86
C GLY A 551 5.01 -5.82 -8.53
N GLN A 552 3.83 -5.47 -9.05
CA GLN A 552 2.56 -6.17 -8.83
C GLN A 552 2.13 -6.94 -10.09
N PRO A 553 2.54 -8.20 -10.26
CA PRO A 553 2.31 -8.93 -11.52
C PRO A 553 0.90 -9.50 -11.67
N PHE A 554 0.09 -9.53 -10.60
CA PHE A 554 -1.26 -10.06 -10.62
C PHE A 554 -2.25 -9.03 -10.08
N VAL A 555 -2.81 -8.27 -11.00
CA VAL A 555 -3.76 -7.19 -10.74
C VAL A 555 -4.99 -7.35 -11.62
N GLY A 556 -6.10 -6.78 -11.20
CA GLY A 556 -7.36 -6.80 -11.94
C GLY A 556 -8.28 -5.68 -11.50
N GLY A 557 -9.54 -5.78 -11.88
CA GLY A 557 -10.56 -4.81 -11.49
C GLY A 557 -11.96 -5.32 -11.75
N ASP A 558 -12.96 -4.52 -11.40
CA ASP A 558 -14.36 -4.85 -11.61
C ASP A 558 -14.73 -4.73 -13.09
N VAL A 559 -14.99 -5.88 -13.73
CA VAL A 559 -15.34 -5.94 -15.15
C VAL A 559 -16.66 -5.23 -15.39
N GLY A 560 -16.61 -4.12 -16.12
CA GLY A 560 -17.78 -3.25 -16.35
C GLY A 560 -17.98 -2.18 -15.29
N GLY A 561 -17.11 -2.10 -14.28
CA GLY A 561 -17.18 -1.15 -13.16
C GLY A 561 -18.06 -1.64 -12.00
N PHE A 562 -17.76 -1.17 -10.79
CA PHE A 562 -18.49 -1.48 -9.56
C PHE A 562 -19.71 -0.55 -9.38
N ILE A 563 -19.51 0.77 -9.53
CA ILE A 563 -20.56 1.77 -9.32
C ILE A 563 -21.27 2.08 -10.63
N GLY A 564 -22.58 1.87 -10.67
CA GLY A 564 -23.40 2.11 -11.86
C GLY A 564 -23.83 0.82 -12.56
N ARG A 565 -24.07 0.92 -13.87
CA ARG A 565 -24.50 -0.24 -14.70
C ARG A 565 -23.83 -0.16 -16.06
N ALA A 566 -23.01 -1.14 -16.37
CA ALA A 566 -22.45 -1.28 -17.71
C ALA A 566 -23.54 -1.67 -18.72
N ASN A 567 -23.51 -1.06 -19.91
CA ASN A 567 -24.24 -1.58 -21.05
C ASN A 567 -23.48 -2.78 -21.67
N GLY A 568 -24.11 -3.47 -22.61
CA GLY A 568 -23.51 -4.67 -23.22
C GLY A 568 -22.19 -4.43 -23.92
N GLU A 569 -22.01 -3.27 -24.56
CA GLU A 569 -20.76 -2.93 -25.26
C GLU A 569 -19.64 -2.64 -24.25
N LEU A 570 -19.87 -1.80 -23.24
CA LEU A 570 -18.89 -1.51 -22.20
C LEU A 570 -18.46 -2.79 -21.47
N LEU A 571 -19.43 -3.68 -21.15
CA LEU A 571 -19.13 -4.95 -20.52
C LEU A 571 -18.24 -5.83 -21.41
N ALA A 572 -18.57 -5.96 -22.70
CA ALA A 572 -17.78 -6.76 -23.63
C ALA A 572 -16.34 -6.23 -23.79
N ARG A 573 -16.17 -4.90 -23.87
CA ARG A 573 -14.85 -4.28 -23.96
C ARG A 573 -14.06 -4.43 -22.63
N SER A 574 -14.76 -4.33 -21.51
CA SER A 574 -14.14 -4.58 -20.21
C SER A 574 -13.59 -6.01 -20.12
N TYR A 575 -14.35 -7.02 -20.55
CA TYR A 575 -13.85 -8.40 -20.63
C TYR A 575 -12.61 -8.53 -21.52
N GLN A 576 -12.51 -7.80 -22.63
CA GLN A 576 -11.33 -7.84 -23.49
C GLN A 576 -10.07 -7.25 -22.84
N VAL A 577 -10.24 -6.29 -21.93
CA VAL A 577 -9.12 -5.66 -21.19
C VAL A 577 -8.69 -6.49 -20.00
N PHE A 578 -9.65 -7.09 -19.29
CA PHE A 578 -9.39 -7.76 -18.02
C PHE A 578 -9.13 -9.28 -18.15
N PHE A 579 -9.32 -9.85 -19.35
CA PHE A 579 -9.09 -11.27 -19.62
C PHE A 579 -7.61 -11.65 -19.64
#